data_81fa43c207c1c50f57eb8afd5d3f0a6b
#
_entry.id   81fa43c207c1c50f57eb8afd5d3f0a6b
#
_cell.length_a   1.000
_cell.length_b   1.000
_cell.length_c   1.000
_cell.angle_alpha   90.00
_cell.angle_beta   90.00
_cell.angle_gamma   90.00
#
_symmetry.space_group_name_H-M   'P 1'
#
loop_
_entity.id
_entity.type
_entity.pdbx_description
1 polymer ?
#
loop_
_entity_poly.entity_id
_entity_poly.type
_entity_poly.pdbx_seq_one_letter_code
_entity_poly.pdbx_strand_id
1 'polypeptide(L)'
;MILLLRFTSGCPQVLSTPYFYFSYTLDITHTRQRLDSLRFCFVEIMKPFNKWLCRSAEFASQSLLERSEKRFVWNLSLLQPLMANQSLHRYALPVIHGFVSINPATIAGTRIVWTLVSRRSTQRVGTRLFVRGGDVDGHVANFVETEQLVEVGGSTASFVQTRGSIPLHWQQRPDLRYKPPPSLESGVGEHRQCFSRHMEEQVRLYGHQVMVNLVDQKGAEGRLEARLRAVAREVNNANVTYEAFDFHAECSKMRWDRLSILMDRVAVVQEQQGFFLQEREGSFLMRQTGVFRTNCIDCLDRTNVVQSMLARRNLQAVLRRLSVLQEHMKVEDQTVFEGLFKNVWADHADMVSIQYTGTGALKTDFTRTGKRTKMGLLEDGRRSLIRYYKNNFADGFRQVSVSSHLPFIVHAINQSNQDSLDLFVGNHTVSPTEGVTHESPLAPLQPDQRYLNHLSHMSTHPSPTLSPQNTNTRYMAAPLALLLCLAMLTLSLAVPAELTTEILLSVLFWAG
;
A
#
# COMPACT_ATOMS: atom_id res chain seq x y z
N MET A 1 2.84 2.43 22.56
CA MET A 1 3.34 1.09 22.18
C MET A 1 2.94 0.01 23.18
N ILE A 2 3.19 0.16 24.47
CA ILE A 2 2.86 -0.83 25.51
C ILE A 2 1.35 -1.06 25.66
N LEU A 3 0.50 -0.03 25.56
CA LEU A 3 -0.96 -0.21 25.58
C LEU A 3 -1.48 -1.00 24.39
N LEU A 4 -1.03 -0.69 23.18
CA LEU A 4 -1.40 -1.45 21.97
C LEU A 4 -0.94 -2.92 22.07
N LEU A 5 0.23 -3.19 22.65
CA LEU A 5 0.76 -4.56 22.85
C LEU A 5 -0.01 -5.36 23.91
N ARG A 6 -0.61 -4.72 24.91
CA ARG A 6 -1.44 -5.41 25.92
C ARG A 6 -2.84 -5.77 25.42
N PHE A 7 -3.43 -4.95 24.57
CA PHE A 7 -4.75 -5.23 23.98
C PHE A 7 -4.74 -6.29 22.88
N THR A 8 -3.56 -6.67 22.40
CA THR A 8 -3.40 -7.67 21.32
C THR A 8 -2.91 -9.02 21.81
N SER A 9 -3.20 -9.40 23.06
CA SER A 9 -2.91 -10.77 23.54
C SER A 9 -3.55 -11.86 22.66
N GLY A 10 -4.49 -11.52 21.78
CA GLY A 10 -5.04 -12.37 20.73
C GLY A 10 -4.47 -12.16 19.32
N CYS A 11 -3.64 -11.11 19.07
CA CYS A 11 -3.11 -10.80 17.73
C CYS A 11 -1.63 -10.35 17.70
N PRO A 12 -0.68 -11.02 18.42
CA PRO A 12 0.74 -10.68 18.28
C PRO A 12 1.23 -10.86 16.83
N GLN A 13 0.60 -11.73 16.07
CA GLN A 13 0.92 -12.01 14.67
C GLN A 13 0.65 -10.83 13.71
N VAL A 14 -0.35 -10.00 13.96
CA VAL A 14 -0.69 -8.86 13.09
C VAL A 14 0.33 -7.74 13.24
N LEU A 15 0.76 -7.43 14.46
CA LEU A 15 1.74 -6.37 14.74
C LEU A 15 3.18 -6.81 14.46
N SER A 16 3.46 -8.11 14.43
CA SER A 16 4.74 -8.67 14.02
C SER A 16 4.86 -8.80 12.49
N THR A 17 3.77 -8.64 11.74
CA THR A 17 3.88 -8.59 10.27
C THR A 17 4.68 -7.35 9.88
N PRO A 18 5.71 -7.48 9.05
CA PRO A 18 6.39 -6.34 8.50
C PRO A 18 5.38 -5.50 7.71
N TYR A 19 5.65 -4.19 7.52
CA TYR A 19 4.88 -3.31 6.61
C TYR A 19 3.92 -2.34 7.27
N PHE A 20 3.97 -2.23 8.59
CA PHE A 20 3.36 -1.15 9.35
C PHE A 20 4.44 -0.15 9.77
N TYR A 21 4.21 1.11 9.43
CA TYR A 21 5.17 2.18 9.69
C TYR A 21 4.50 3.31 10.47
N PHE A 22 5.24 3.88 11.38
CA PHE A 22 4.83 5.08 12.14
C PHE A 22 6.04 5.97 12.41
N SER A 23 5.77 7.21 12.75
CA SER A 23 6.80 8.14 13.21
C SER A 23 6.28 8.90 14.42
N TYR A 24 7.17 9.22 15.34
CA TYR A 24 6.84 10.04 16.51
C TYR A 24 6.81 11.54 16.21
N THR A 25 7.50 11.97 15.17
CA THR A 25 7.74 13.40 14.90
C THR A 25 7.25 13.85 13.55
N LEU A 26 7.24 12.94 12.56
CA LEU A 26 6.88 13.24 11.18
C LEU A 26 5.50 12.69 10.85
N ASP A 27 4.70 13.49 10.18
CA ASP A 27 3.48 12.99 9.56
C ASP A 27 3.83 12.27 8.24
N ILE A 28 3.88 10.94 8.31
CA ILE A 28 4.17 10.08 7.17
C ILE A 28 2.91 9.71 6.36
N THR A 29 1.74 10.18 6.76
CA THR A 29 0.47 9.93 6.07
C THR A 29 0.24 10.85 4.89
N HIS A 30 0.89 12.02 4.88
CA HIS A 30 0.86 12.98 3.79
C HIS A 30 2.10 12.93 2.90
N THR A 31 1.94 13.35 1.64
CA THR A 31 3.06 13.63 0.76
C THR A 31 3.77 14.93 1.16
N ARG A 32 5.03 15.08 0.77
CA ARG A 32 5.82 16.29 1.09
C ARG A 32 5.13 17.56 0.58
N GLN A 33 4.64 17.54 -0.67
CA GLN A 33 3.93 18.69 -1.25
C GLN A 33 2.64 19.04 -0.47
N ARG A 34 1.88 18.04 0.00
CA ARG A 34 0.65 18.30 0.77
C ARG A 34 0.97 18.90 2.14
N LEU A 35 2.00 18.39 2.82
CA LEU A 35 2.45 18.97 4.08
C LEU A 35 2.88 20.42 3.92
N ASP A 36 3.58 20.73 2.83
CA ASP A 36 3.96 22.10 2.50
C ASP A 36 2.72 22.96 2.22
N SER A 37 1.80 22.48 1.39
CA SER A 37 0.55 23.19 1.08
C SER A 37 -0.30 23.47 2.32
N LEU A 38 -0.38 22.54 3.27
CA LEU A 38 -1.09 22.75 4.53
C LEU A 38 -0.45 23.87 5.36
N ARG A 39 0.87 23.97 5.34
CA ARG A 39 1.60 25.07 6.01
C ARG A 39 1.31 26.41 5.33
N PHE A 40 1.32 26.47 3.98
CA PHE A 40 1.14 27.70 3.21
C PHE A 40 -0.31 28.17 3.08
N CYS A 41 -1.30 27.31 2.97
CA CYS A 41 -2.72 27.71 2.98
C CYS A 41 -3.09 28.53 4.22
N PHE A 42 -2.49 28.22 5.36
CA PHE A 42 -2.67 29.00 6.57
C PHE A 42 -2.01 30.38 6.49
N VAL A 43 -0.95 30.51 5.68
CA VAL A 43 -0.21 31.76 5.49
C VAL A 43 -0.92 32.70 4.52
N GLU A 44 -1.44 32.21 3.43
CA GLU A 44 -2.00 33.01 2.34
C GLU A 44 -3.38 33.61 2.64
N ILE A 45 -4.23 32.87 3.33
CA ILE A 45 -5.57 33.34 3.76
C ILE A 45 -5.49 34.48 4.80
N MET A 46 -4.35 34.67 5.42
CA MET A 46 -4.18 35.56 6.58
C MET A 46 -3.35 36.82 6.29
N LYS A 47 -2.83 37.00 5.08
CA LYS A 47 -2.04 38.19 4.67
C LYS A 47 -2.66 39.55 5.04
N PRO A 48 -4.00 39.76 5.03
CA PRO A 48 -4.52 41.06 5.35
C PRO A 48 -4.56 41.42 6.86
N PHE A 49 -4.35 40.49 7.79
CA PHE A 49 -4.73 40.72 9.20
C PHE A 49 -3.69 40.42 10.29
N ASN A 50 -2.42 40.35 10.03
CA ASN A 50 -1.40 40.04 11.07
C ASN A 50 -1.71 38.82 12.00
N LYS A 51 -2.62 37.94 11.61
CA LYS A 51 -3.01 36.70 12.32
C LYS A 51 -2.10 35.49 12.01
N TRP A 52 -0.95 35.75 11.42
CA TRP A 52 0.01 34.75 10.96
C TRP A 52 0.51 33.79 12.07
N LEU A 53 0.70 34.33 13.28
CA LEU A 53 1.26 33.55 14.39
C LEU A 53 0.25 32.57 15.00
N CYS A 54 -1.06 32.90 14.99
CA CYS A 54 -2.01 32.09 15.75
C CYS A 54 -2.34 30.73 15.12
N ARG A 55 -2.44 30.63 13.79
CA ARG A 55 -2.83 29.36 13.14
C ARG A 55 -1.68 28.43 12.77
N SER A 56 -0.48 28.92 12.53
CA SER A 56 0.71 28.07 12.49
C SER A 56 0.97 27.44 13.85
N ALA A 57 0.67 28.17 14.94
CA ALA A 57 0.70 27.66 16.30
C ALA A 57 -0.40 26.61 16.55
N GLU A 58 -1.62 26.83 16.07
CA GLU A 58 -2.72 25.84 16.15
C GLU A 58 -2.38 24.54 15.40
N PHE A 59 -1.85 24.64 14.17
CA PHE A 59 -1.44 23.44 13.43
C PHE A 59 -0.24 22.76 14.09
N ALA A 60 0.70 23.51 14.66
CA ALA A 60 1.83 22.96 15.37
C ALA A 60 1.40 22.32 16.72
N SER A 61 0.33 22.83 17.35
CA SER A 61 -0.22 22.29 18.60
C SER A 61 -1.08 21.04 18.40
N GLN A 62 -1.57 20.78 17.18
CA GLN A 62 -2.34 19.57 16.88
C GLN A 62 -1.46 18.32 16.99
N SER A 63 -2.03 17.24 17.50
CA SER A 63 -1.39 15.94 17.54
C SER A 63 -1.14 15.39 16.11
N LEU A 64 -0.20 14.46 15.98
CA LEU A 64 0.05 13.80 14.69
C LEU A 64 -1.22 13.16 14.10
N LEU A 65 -2.09 12.61 14.94
CA LEU A 65 -3.32 12.00 14.49
C LEU A 65 -4.34 13.01 13.98
N GLU A 66 -4.47 14.16 14.62
CA GLU A 66 -5.37 15.23 14.16
C GLU A 66 -4.97 15.74 12.78
N ARG A 67 -3.66 15.92 12.55
CA ARG A 67 -3.09 16.37 11.28
C ARG A 67 -3.10 15.31 10.19
N SER A 68 -3.13 14.02 10.55
CA SER A 68 -2.91 12.91 9.63
C SER A 68 -3.97 12.80 8.53
N GLU A 69 -3.55 12.31 7.36
CA GLU A 69 -4.44 11.93 6.26
C GLU A 69 -5.19 10.63 6.59
N LYS A 70 -6.46 10.76 6.95
CA LYS A 70 -7.27 9.63 7.47
C LYS A 70 -7.37 8.45 6.51
N ARG A 71 -7.27 8.68 5.20
CA ARG A 71 -7.29 7.60 4.19
C ARG A 71 -6.16 6.59 4.36
N PHE A 72 -5.06 6.99 4.99
CA PHE A 72 -3.87 6.17 5.15
C PHE A 72 -3.59 5.76 6.59
N VAL A 73 -4.41 6.18 7.55
CA VAL A 73 -4.28 5.77 8.96
C VAL A 73 -4.92 4.40 9.14
N TRP A 74 -4.10 3.35 9.12
CA TRP A 74 -4.56 1.96 9.23
C TRP A 74 -5.26 1.68 10.57
N ASN A 75 -4.76 2.24 11.65
CA ASN A 75 -5.27 2.01 13.01
C ASN A 75 -6.28 3.07 13.48
N LEU A 76 -6.90 3.83 12.59
CA LEU A 76 -7.78 4.94 12.93
C LEU A 76 -8.92 4.54 13.88
N SER A 77 -9.59 3.42 13.60
CA SER A 77 -10.67 2.90 14.44
C SER A 77 -10.19 2.49 15.84
N LEU A 78 -8.97 1.98 15.96
CA LEU A 78 -8.37 1.60 17.23
C LEU A 78 -7.95 2.82 18.08
N LEU A 79 -7.71 3.96 17.42
CA LEU A 79 -7.32 5.21 18.10
C LEU A 79 -8.51 6.07 18.53
N GLN A 80 -9.72 5.76 18.08
CA GLN A 80 -10.92 6.53 18.39
C GLN A 80 -11.14 6.75 19.92
N PRO A 81 -11.00 5.73 20.79
CA PRO A 81 -11.13 5.93 22.23
C PRO A 81 -10.10 6.90 22.81
N LEU A 82 -8.87 6.91 22.28
CA LEU A 82 -7.83 7.86 22.70
C LEU A 82 -8.12 9.28 22.23
N MET A 83 -8.83 9.43 21.13
CA MET A 83 -9.25 10.73 20.60
C MET A 83 -10.36 11.39 21.42
N ALA A 84 -11.16 10.61 22.12
CA ALA A 84 -12.23 11.12 22.97
C ALA A 84 -11.71 11.95 24.17
N ASN A 85 -10.44 11.74 24.55
CA ASN A 85 -9.80 12.46 25.65
C ASN A 85 -8.54 13.19 25.17
N GLN A 86 -8.56 14.52 25.19
CA GLN A 86 -7.47 15.36 24.71
C GLN A 86 -6.12 15.09 25.41
N SER A 87 -6.11 14.72 26.68
CA SER A 87 -4.88 14.38 27.40
C SER A 87 -4.18 13.12 26.86
N LEU A 88 -4.92 12.26 26.15
CA LEU A 88 -4.44 11.01 25.55
C LEU A 88 -4.00 11.15 24.10
N HIS A 89 -4.25 12.27 23.43
CA HIS A 89 -3.89 12.50 22.02
C HIS A 89 -2.41 12.27 21.74
N ARG A 90 -1.52 12.59 22.69
CA ARG A 90 -0.07 12.37 22.60
C ARG A 90 0.31 10.89 22.44
N TYR A 91 -0.57 9.98 22.84
CA TYR A 91 -0.35 8.52 22.72
C TYR A 91 -0.99 7.93 21.45
N ALA A 92 -1.76 8.72 20.73
CA ALA A 92 -2.46 8.31 19.52
C ALA A 92 -1.55 8.49 18.29
N LEU A 93 -0.76 7.46 17.99
CA LEU A 93 0.16 7.46 16.84
C LEU A 93 -0.51 6.87 15.59
N PRO A 94 -0.60 7.64 14.49
CA PRO A 94 -1.08 7.12 13.21
C PRO A 94 -0.07 6.12 12.63
N VAL A 95 -0.57 4.97 12.23
CA VAL A 95 0.20 3.90 11.59
C VAL A 95 -0.26 3.78 10.14
N ILE A 96 0.67 3.83 9.19
CA ILE A 96 0.39 3.52 7.79
C ILE A 96 0.67 2.04 7.50
N HIS A 97 -0.13 1.47 6.61
CA HIS A 97 0.14 0.18 5.99
C HIS A 97 0.69 0.45 4.58
N GLY A 98 1.92 0.05 4.30
CA GLY A 98 2.56 0.41 3.03
C GLY A 98 4.00 -0.06 2.92
N PHE A 99 4.86 0.81 2.42
CA PHE A 99 6.29 0.56 2.23
C PHE A 99 7.08 1.83 2.50
N VAL A 100 8.19 1.71 3.21
CA VAL A 100 9.14 2.81 3.43
C VAL A 100 10.55 2.25 3.26
N SER A 101 11.33 2.88 2.38
CA SER A 101 12.75 2.56 2.18
C SER A 101 13.54 3.85 2.05
N ILE A 102 14.47 4.08 2.97
CA ILE A 102 15.33 5.26 3.04
C ILE A 102 16.75 4.84 2.69
N ASN A 103 17.32 5.39 1.63
CA ASN A 103 18.57 4.92 1.04
C ASN A 103 19.55 6.07 0.86
N PRO A 104 20.55 6.21 1.73
CA PRO A 104 21.69 7.05 1.45
C PRO A 104 22.46 6.50 0.24
N ALA A 105 22.81 7.36 -0.70
CA ALA A 105 23.51 6.97 -1.92
C ALA A 105 24.46 8.08 -2.37
N THR A 106 25.36 7.73 -3.28
CA THR A 106 26.24 8.70 -3.95
C THR A 106 26.01 8.59 -5.46
N ILE A 107 25.69 9.71 -6.10
CA ILE A 107 25.47 9.82 -7.54
C ILE A 107 26.42 10.91 -8.07
N ALA A 108 27.23 10.58 -9.06
CA ALA A 108 28.21 11.50 -9.65
C ALA A 108 29.06 12.24 -8.59
N GLY A 109 29.47 11.56 -7.52
CA GLY A 109 30.24 12.13 -6.42
C GLY A 109 29.43 12.91 -5.36
N THR A 110 28.14 13.16 -5.59
CA THR A 110 27.27 13.88 -4.67
C THR A 110 26.50 12.93 -3.76
N ARG A 111 26.52 13.19 -2.46
CA ARG A 111 25.70 12.44 -1.48
C ARG A 111 24.24 12.88 -1.57
N ILE A 112 23.37 11.92 -1.67
CA ILE A 112 21.91 12.10 -1.69
C ILE A 112 21.26 11.14 -0.69
N VAL A 113 20.04 11.45 -0.27
CA VAL A 113 19.13 10.48 0.36
C VAL A 113 17.96 10.26 -0.58
N TRP A 114 17.85 9.04 -1.11
CA TRP A 114 16.73 8.63 -1.94
C TRP A 114 15.76 7.77 -1.15
N THR A 115 14.51 8.20 -1.08
CA THR A 115 13.48 7.51 -0.28
C THR A 115 12.29 7.15 -1.15
N LEU A 116 11.77 5.95 -0.97
CA LEU A 116 10.51 5.51 -1.57
C LEU A 116 9.51 5.19 -0.45
N VAL A 117 8.37 5.89 -0.48
CA VAL A 117 7.27 5.69 0.47
C VAL A 117 6.03 5.29 -0.30
N SER A 118 5.32 4.26 0.13
CA SER A 118 3.97 4.02 -0.36
C SER A 118 2.98 3.86 0.79
N ARG A 119 1.76 4.36 0.57
CA ARG A 119 0.68 4.41 1.54
C ARG A 119 -0.53 3.72 0.93
N ARG A 120 -1.01 2.65 1.59
CA ARG A 120 -2.19 1.93 1.15
C ARG A 120 -3.43 2.54 1.79
N SER A 121 -4.44 2.83 0.97
CA SER A 121 -5.71 3.34 1.47
C SER A 121 -6.42 2.32 2.36
N THR A 122 -7.04 2.82 3.41
CA THR A 122 -7.92 2.06 4.30
C THR A 122 -9.36 2.01 3.79
N GLN A 123 -9.67 2.78 2.75
CA GLN A 123 -10.95 2.74 2.06
C GLN A 123 -10.98 1.54 1.11
N ARG A 124 -12.10 0.84 1.02
CA ARG A 124 -12.33 -0.34 0.18
C ARG A 124 -11.22 -1.41 0.32
N VAL A 125 -10.88 -1.73 1.57
CA VAL A 125 -9.90 -2.77 1.90
C VAL A 125 -10.47 -4.16 1.60
N GLY A 126 -9.59 -5.06 1.14
CA GLY A 126 -9.97 -6.45 0.94
C GLY A 126 -8.92 -7.27 0.22
N THR A 127 -9.25 -8.55 0.01
CA THR A 127 -8.39 -9.53 -0.65
C THR A 127 -8.64 -9.56 -2.17
N ARG A 128 -7.69 -10.09 -2.91
CA ARG A 128 -7.57 -9.96 -4.38
C ARG A 128 -8.85 -10.28 -5.17
N LEU A 129 -9.50 -11.43 -4.94
CA LEU A 129 -10.68 -11.83 -5.72
C LEU A 129 -12.00 -11.37 -5.09
N PHE A 130 -12.01 -11.02 -3.81
CA PHE A 130 -13.22 -10.65 -3.09
C PHE A 130 -13.53 -9.15 -3.17
N VAL A 131 -12.49 -8.29 -3.33
CA VAL A 131 -12.68 -6.85 -3.46
C VAL A 131 -11.99 -6.35 -4.72
N ARG A 132 -12.80 -6.00 -5.72
CA ARG A 132 -12.41 -5.47 -7.02
C ARG A 132 -13.13 -4.16 -7.29
N GLY A 133 -12.69 -3.44 -8.32
CA GLY A 133 -13.37 -2.26 -8.81
C GLY A 133 -13.48 -1.13 -7.80
N GLY A 134 -14.46 -0.27 -8.05
CA GLY A 134 -14.84 0.82 -7.17
C GLY A 134 -16.20 0.60 -6.50
N ASP A 135 -16.50 1.37 -5.47
CA ASP A 135 -17.80 1.45 -4.82
C ASP A 135 -18.59 2.69 -5.27
N VAL A 136 -19.76 2.87 -4.68
CA VAL A 136 -20.65 4.00 -4.99
C VAL A 136 -20.05 5.36 -4.64
N ASP A 137 -19.08 5.40 -3.70
CA ASP A 137 -18.39 6.62 -3.27
C ASP A 137 -17.13 6.91 -4.11
N GLY A 138 -16.78 6.03 -5.05
CA GLY A 138 -15.62 6.16 -5.91
C GLY A 138 -14.31 5.61 -5.28
N HIS A 139 -14.37 4.98 -4.11
CA HIS A 139 -13.21 4.33 -3.54
C HIS A 139 -12.90 3.05 -4.31
N VAL A 140 -11.64 2.85 -4.67
CA VAL A 140 -11.21 1.69 -5.46
C VAL A 140 -10.39 0.71 -4.63
N ALA A 141 -10.53 -0.58 -4.94
CA ALA A 141 -9.75 -1.63 -4.32
C ALA A 141 -8.24 -1.44 -4.59
N ASN A 142 -7.41 -1.85 -3.63
CA ASN A 142 -5.95 -1.82 -3.75
C ASN A 142 -5.39 -0.45 -4.16
N PHE A 143 -5.96 0.64 -3.64
CA PHE A 143 -5.44 1.98 -3.88
C PHE A 143 -4.16 2.21 -3.07
N VAL A 144 -3.11 2.63 -3.76
CA VAL A 144 -1.81 2.96 -3.15
C VAL A 144 -1.28 4.26 -3.75
N GLU A 145 -0.91 5.18 -2.87
CA GLU A 145 -0.13 6.37 -3.18
C GLU A 145 1.35 6.03 -3.02
N THR A 146 2.17 6.32 -4.03
CA THR A 146 3.62 6.10 -4.00
C THR A 146 4.34 7.42 -4.22
N GLU A 147 5.23 7.76 -3.31
CA GLU A 147 6.03 8.99 -3.32
C GLU A 147 7.51 8.65 -3.34
N GLN A 148 8.21 9.21 -4.32
CA GLN A 148 9.67 9.19 -4.41
C GLN A 148 10.21 10.53 -3.91
N LEU A 149 11.11 10.48 -2.94
CA LEU A 149 11.77 11.65 -2.37
C LEU A 149 13.27 11.65 -2.69
N VAL A 150 13.81 12.81 -2.94
CA VAL A 150 15.26 13.02 -3.12
C VAL A 150 15.68 14.22 -2.28
N GLU A 151 16.65 14.00 -1.40
CA GLU A 151 17.21 15.04 -0.55
C GLU A 151 18.69 15.25 -0.90
N VAL A 152 19.05 16.48 -1.22
CA VAL A 152 20.41 16.88 -1.61
C VAL A 152 20.70 18.26 -1.07
N GLY A 153 21.78 18.41 -0.29
CA GLY A 153 22.26 19.73 0.16
C GLY A 153 21.25 20.57 0.95
N GLY A 154 20.22 19.92 1.49
CA GLY A 154 19.10 20.56 2.19
C GLY A 154 17.89 20.87 1.30
N SER A 155 17.98 20.69 -0.01
CA SER A 155 16.84 20.73 -0.92
C SER A 155 16.11 19.38 -0.91
N THR A 156 14.78 19.39 -1.02
CA THR A 156 13.93 18.20 -1.08
C THR A 156 13.06 18.24 -2.32
N ALA A 157 13.15 17.19 -3.15
CA ALA A 157 12.23 16.97 -4.26
C ALA A 157 11.30 15.80 -3.96
N SER A 158 10.06 15.86 -4.45
CA SER A 158 9.05 14.81 -4.31
C SER A 158 8.31 14.57 -5.61
N PHE A 159 8.09 13.30 -5.93
CA PHE A 159 7.28 12.88 -7.08
C PHE A 159 6.27 11.83 -6.65
N VAL A 160 5.01 12.10 -6.88
CA VAL A 160 3.87 11.29 -6.45
C VAL A 160 3.22 10.60 -7.64
N GLN A 161 2.88 9.34 -7.46
CA GLN A 161 2.08 8.52 -8.38
C GLN A 161 1.03 7.75 -7.59
N THR A 162 -0.08 7.39 -8.25
CA THR A 162 -1.11 6.55 -7.62
C THR A 162 -1.37 5.28 -8.43
N ARG A 163 -1.82 4.24 -7.76
CA ARG A 163 -2.33 3.01 -8.38
C ARG A 163 -3.60 2.56 -7.68
N GLY A 164 -4.42 1.81 -8.37
CA GLY A 164 -5.64 1.24 -7.79
C GLY A 164 -6.43 0.48 -8.84
N SER A 165 -7.43 -0.25 -8.40
CA SER A 165 -8.32 -1.00 -9.28
C SER A 165 -9.02 -0.09 -10.30
N ILE A 166 -9.52 -0.66 -11.37
CA ILE A 166 -10.31 0.04 -12.39
C ILE A 166 -11.55 0.65 -11.72
N PRO A 167 -11.79 1.97 -11.83
CA PRO A 167 -12.89 2.66 -11.16
C PRO A 167 -14.25 2.43 -11.85
N LEU A 168 -14.66 1.18 -11.87
CA LEU A 168 -15.94 0.69 -12.34
C LEU A 168 -16.50 -0.30 -11.31
N HIS A 169 -17.79 -0.57 -11.34
CA HIS A 169 -18.39 -1.67 -10.61
C HIS A 169 -18.13 -2.99 -11.34
N TRP A 170 -17.19 -3.76 -10.86
CA TRP A 170 -16.86 -5.07 -11.42
C TRP A 170 -16.34 -6.00 -10.33
N GLN A 171 -16.51 -7.29 -10.57
CA GLN A 171 -16.14 -8.36 -9.65
C GLN A 171 -15.38 -9.47 -10.37
N GLN A 172 -14.74 -10.32 -9.57
CA GLN A 172 -14.05 -11.51 -10.05
C GLN A 172 -14.23 -12.59 -8.97
N ARG A 173 -15.20 -13.48 -9.16
CA ARG A 173 -15.52 -14.50 -8.15
C ARG A 173 -14.58 -15.68 -8.28
N PRO A 174 -14.08 -16.23 -7.16
CA PRO A 174 -13.37 -17.51 -7.16
C PRO A 174 -14.26 -18.60 -7.75
N ASP A 175 -13.77 -19.33 -8.76
CA ASP A 175 -14.47 -20.41 -9.44
C ASP A 175 -13.56 -21.61 -9.70
N LEU A 176 -12.49 -21.75 -8.91
CA LEU A 176 -11.43 -22.74 -9.03
C LEU A 176 -10.58 -22.64 -10.31
N ARG A 177 -10.85 -21.70 -11.18
CA ARG A 177 -9.95 -21.38 -12.28
C ARG A 177 -8.77 -20.58 -11.81
N TYR A 178 -7.62 -20.78 -12.44
CA TYR A 178 -6.42 -20.00 -12.14
C TYR A 178 -6.63 -18.49 -12.37
N LYS A 179 -7.39 -18.13 -13.41
CA LYS A 179 -7.78 -16.77 -13.74
C LYS A 179 -9.31 -16.71 -13.98
N PRO A 180 -10.11 -16.54 -12.92
CA PRO A 180 -11.53 -16.33 -13.10
C PRO A 180 -11.80 -15.12 -14.00
N PRO A 181 -12.77 -15.18 -14.92
CA PRO A 181 -13.06 -14.07 -15.80
C PRO A 181 -13.65 -12.89 -15.00
N PRO A 182 -13.21 -11.64 -15.27
CA PRO A 182 -13.84 -10.48 -14.68
C PRO A 182 -15.25 -10.28 -15.25
N SER A 183 -16.18 -9.90 -14.39
CA SER A 183 -17.57 -9.57 -14.78
C SER A 183 -17.90 -8.14 -14.38
N LEU A 184 -18.49 -7.39 -15.32
CA LEU A 184 -19.08 -6.09 -15.03
C LEU A 184 -20.40 -6.30 -14.28
N GLU A 185 -20.60 -5.55 -13.23
CA GLU A 185 -21.90 -5.50 -12.56
C GLU A 185 -22.86 -4.65 -13.40
N SER A 186 -24.15 -4.90 -13.27
CA SER A 186 -25.16 -4.23 -14.10
C SER A 186 -25.40 -2.80 -13.61
N GLY A 187 -25.51 -1.87 -14.55
CA GLY A 187 -25.87 -0.47 -14.26
C GLY A 187 -24.93 0.51 -14.96
N VAL A 188 -25.32 0.96 -16.16
CA VAL A 188 -24.51 1.94 -16.92
C VAL A 188 -24.29 3.23 -16.12
N GLY A 189 -25.32 3.69 -15.38
CA GLY A 189 -25.24 4.88 -14.54
C GLY A 189 -24.31 4.74 -13.36
N GLU A 190 -24.25 3.59 -12.73
CA GLU A 190 -23.41 3.29 -11.56
C GLU A 190 -21.91 3.32 -11.91
N HIS A 191 -21.52 2.78 -13.08
CA HIS A 191 -20.14 2.87 -13.56
C HIS A 191 -19.68 4.32 -13.74
N ARG A 192 -20.55 5.15 -14.34
CA ARG A 192 -20.28 6.57 -14.54
C ARG A 192 -20.14 7.29 -13.21
N GLN A 193 -21.03 7.03 -12.26
CA GLN A 193 -20.98 7.64 -10.93
C GLN A 193 -19.70 7.27 -10.18
N CYS A 194 -19.35 5.97 -10.13
CA CYS A 194 -18.12 5.49 -9.51
C CYS A 194 -16.88 6.17 -10.12
N PHE A 195 -16.81 6.20 -11.46
CA PHE A 195 -15.70 6.83 -12.17
C PHE A 195 -15.61 8.34 -11.88
N SER A 196 -16.74 9.07 -11.97
CA SER A 196 -16.78 10.51 -11.74
C SER A 196 -16.32 10.85 -10.32
N ARG A 197 -16.90 10.19 -9.28
CA ARG A 197 -16.53 10.43 -7.89
C ARG A 197 -15.06 10.12 -7.63
N HIS A 198 -14.56 9.00 -8.18
CA HIS A 198 -13.15 8.66 -8.05
C HIS A 198 -12.25 9.74 -8.67
N MET A 199 -12.54 10.16 -9.92
CA MET A 199 -11.71 11.15 -10.59
C MET A 199 -11.82 12.55 -9.98
N GLU A 200 -13.00 12.96 -9.53
CA GLU A 200 -13.19 14.21 -8.80
C GLU A 200 -12.32 14.24 -7.52
N GLU A 201 -12.32 13.17 -6.74
CA GLU A 201 -11.44 13.06 -5.58
C GLU A 201 -9.96 13.12 -5.97
N GLN A 202 -9.55 12.34 -6.99
CA GLN A 202 -8.16 12.33 -7.43
C GLN A 202 -7.70 13.69 -7.97
N VAL A 203 -8.52 14.36 -8.76
CA VAL A 203 -8.24 15.72 -9.27
C VAL A 203 -8.13 16.71 -8.12
N ARG A 204 -9.06 16.67 -7.17
CA ARG A 204 -9.02 17.55 -5.99
C ARG A 204 -7.76 17.37 -5.16
N LEU A 205 -7.25 16.14 -5.06
CA LEU A 205 -6.10 15.80 -4.21
C LEU A 205 -4.76 15.97 -4.90
N TYR A 206 -4.68 15.69 -6.20
CA TYR A 206 -3.41 15.56 -6.92
C TYR A 206 -3.35 16.41 -8.21
N GLY A 207 -4.41 17.13 -8.56
CA GLY A 207 -4.48 17.87 -9.82
C GLY A 207 -4.74 16.97 -11.03
N HIS A 208 -4.15 17.31 -12.17
CA HIS A 208 -4.37 16.62 -13.44
C HIS A 208 -4.02 15.13 -13.36
N GLN A 209 -4.90 14.27 -13.86
CA GLN A 209 -4.76 12.82 -13.83
C GLN A 209 -4.39 12.27 -15.20
N VAL A 210 -3.28 11.56 -15.31
CA VAL A 210 -3.01 10.69 -16.46
C VAL A 210 -3.34 9.26 -16.08
N MET A 211 -4.51 8.79 -16.49
CA MET A 211 -4.93 7.42 -16.23
C MET A 211 -4.25 6.49 -17.23
N VAL A 212 -3.24 5.76 -16.78
CA VAL A 212 -2.54 4.75 -17.58
C VAL A 212 -3.19 3.39 -17.34
N ASN A 213 -3.92 2.89 -18.34
CA ASN A 213 -4.59 1.61 -18.27
C ASN A 213 -3.78 0.51 -18.97
N LEU A 214 -3.30 -0.47 -18.18
CA LEU A 214 -2.44 -1.58 -18.63
C LEU A 214 -3.20 -2.90 -18.83
N VAL A 215 -4.52 -2.82 -18.94
CA VAL A 215 -5.41 -3.97 -19.13
C VAL A 215 -5.34 -4.43 -20.59
N ASP A 216 -5.44 -5.73 -20.80
CA ASP A 216 -5.47 -6.30 -22.14
C ASP A 216 -6.69 -5.80 -22.92
N GLN A 217 -6.47 -5.38 -24.17
CA GLN A 217 -7.54 -4.82 -25.01
C GLN A 217 -8.40 -5.90 -25.70
N LYS A 218 -8.03 -7.16 -25.55
CA LYS A 218 -8.74 -8.32 -26.10
C LYS A 218 -9.07 -9.35 -25.01
N GLY A 219 -9.91 -10.32 -25.35
CA GLY A 219 -10.26 -11.41 -24.45
C GLY A 219 -11.11 -10.98 -23.26
N ALA A 220 -10.94 -11.65 -22.13
CA ALA A 220 -11.74 -11.44 -20.93
C ALA A 220 -11.57 -10.04 -20.30
N GLU A 221 -10.35 -9.51 -20.32
CA GLU A 221 -10.04 -8.17 -19.81
C GLU A 221 -10.52 -7.06 -20.78
N GLY A 222 -10.62 -7.34 -22.08
CA GLY A 222 -11.00 -6.36 -23.10
C GLY A 222 -12.39 -5.74 -22.89
N ARG A 223 -13.33 -6.46 -22.26
CA ARG A 223 -14.65 -5.90 -21.92
C ARG A 223 -14.55 -4.83 -20.85
N LEU A 224 -13.67 -5.01 -19.87
CA LEU A 224 -13.40 -4.00 -18.84
C LEU A 224 -12.73 -2.77 -19.44
N GLU A 225 -11.77 -2.98 -20.33
CA GLU A 225 -11.08 -1.90 -21.02
C GLU A 225 -12.04 -1.07 -21.87
N ALA A 226 -12.86 -1.73 -22.70
CA ALA A 226 -13.82 -1.06 -23.54
C ALA A 226 -14.84 -0.23 -22.71
N ARG A 227 -15.33 -0.79 -21.59
CA ARG A 227 -16.23 -0.05 -20.71
C ARG A 227 -15.56 1.13 -20.01
N LEU A 228 -14.33 0.96 -19.52
CA LEU A 228 -13.57 2.06 -18.89
C LEU A 228 -13.34 3.19 -19.88
N ARG A 229 -12.94 2.87 -21.10
CA ARG A 229 -12.73 3.85 -22.19
C ARG A 229 -14.02 4.58 -22.54
N ALA A 230 -15.14 3.87 -22.61
CA ALA A 230 -16.45 4.46 -22.88
C ALA A 230 -16.85 5.44 -21.77
N VAL A 231 -16.76 5.04 -20.50
CA VAL A 231 -17.08 5.91 -19.36
C VAL A 231 -16.16 7.12 -19.27
N ALA A 232 -14.86 6.95 -19.51
CA ALA A 232 -13.92 8.07 -19.52
C ALA A 232 -14.29 9.12 -20.61
N ARG A 233 -14.74 8.65 -21.79
CA ARG A 233 -15.24 9.54 -22.86
C ARG A 233 -16.59 10.18 -22.50
N GLU A 234 -17.52 9.43 -21.91
CA GLU A 234 -18.82 9.91 -21.48
C GLU A 234 -18.71 11.01 -20.42
N VAL A 235 -17.80 10.85 -19.46
CA VAL A 235 -17.56 11.82 -18.38
C VAL A 235 -16.81 13.04 -18.89
N ASN A 236 -15.89 12.84 -19.82
CA ASN A 236 -15.10 13.89 -20.52
C ASN A 236 -14.54 14.98 -19.57
N ASN A 237 -13.90 14.57 -18.49
CA ASN A 237 -13.31 15.50 -17.54
C ASN A 237 -12.01 16.08 -18.11
N ALA A 238 -11.92 17.40 -18.25
CA ALA A 238 -10.77 18.11 -18.82
C ALA A 238 -9.46 17.89 -18.02
N ASN A 239 -9.56 17.52 -16.75
CA ASN A 239 -8.42 17.22 -15.89
C ASN A 239 -8.02 15.73 -15.89
N VAL A 240 -8.59 14.91 -16.81
CA VAL A 240 -8.31 13.48 -16.89
C VAL A 240 -7.92 13.11 -18.30
N THR A 241 -6.68 12.72 -18.50
CA THR A 241 -6.18 12.14 -19.74
C THR A 241 -6.19 10.62 -19.65
N TYR A 242 -6.77 9.93 -20.62
CA TYR A 242 -6.84 8.47 -20.66
C TYR A 242 -5.83 7.93 -21.67
N GLU A 243 -4.88 7.12 -21.19
CA GLU A 243 -3.87 6.43 -21.99
C GLU A 243 -3.99 4.91 -21.82
N ALA A 244 -4.31 4.20 -22.89
CA ALA A 244 -4.41 2.75 -22.92
C ALA A 244 -3.18 2.12 -23.55
N PHE A 245 -2.59 1.14 -22.85
CA PHE A 245 -1.45 0.37 -23.32
C PHE A 245 -1.65 -1.12 -23.06
N ASP A 246 -1.81 -1.91 -24.13
CA ASP A 246 -1.95 -3.36 -24.01
C ASP A 246 -0.60 -3.98 -23.66
N PHE A 247 -0.37 -4.14 -22.35
CA PHE A 247 0.91 -4.60 -21.84
C PHE A 247 1.31 -5.99 -22.37
N HIS A 248 0.36 -6.92 -22.45
CA HIS A 248 0.67 -8.28 -22.91
C HIS A 248 0.92 -8.34 -24.43
N ALA A 249 0.18 -7.60 -25.22
CA ALA A 249 0.38 -7.55 -26.66
C ALA A 249 1.73 -6.90 -27.00
N GLU A 250 2.03 -5.74 -26.40
CA GLU A 250 3.25 -5.00 -26.69
C GLU A 250 4.49 -5.67 -26.09
N CYS A 251 4.44 -6.08 -24.83
CA CYS A 251 5.58 -6.66 -24.11
C CYS A 251 5.63 -8.20 -24.19
N SER A 252 4.94 -8.82 -25.16
CA SER A 252 5.00 -10.27 -25.38
C SER A 252 6.44 -10.75 -25.56
N LYS A 253 6.73 -11.99 -25.12
CA LYS A 253 8.08 -12.58 -25.16
C LYS A 253 9.15 -11.75 -24.45
N MET A 254 8.77 -11.06 -23.34
CA MET A 254 9.68 -10.25 -22.51
C MET A 254 10.29 -9.04 -23.23
N ARG A 255 9.65 -8.53 -24.29
CA ARG A 255 10.09 -7.30 -25.00
C ARG A 255 9.75 -6.05 -24.18
N TRP A 256 10.44 -5.86 -23.08
CA TRP A 256 10.22 -4.75 -22.18
C TRP A 256 10.74 -3.41 -22.73
N ASP A 257 11.61 -3.46 -23.72
CA ASP A 257 12.00 -2.32 -24.56
C ASP A 257 10.80 -1.58 -25.17
N ARG A 258 9.72 -2.31 -25.46
CA ARG A 258 8.48 -1.73 -25.99
C ARG A 258 7.76 -0.79 -25.02
N LEU A 259 8.12 -0.81 -23.75
CA LEU A 259 7.60 0.16 -22.77
C LEU A 259 8.07 1.59 -23.09
N SER A 260 9.16 1.76 -23.84
CA SER A 260 9.57 3.07 -24.35
C SER A 260 8.44 3.76 -25.10
N ILE A 261 7.63 3.03 -25.86
CA ILE A 261 6.47 3.58 -26.59
C ILE A 261 5.49 4.27 -25.64
N LEU A 262 5.19 3.65 -24.48
CA LEU A 262 4.34 4.28 -23.48
C LEU A 262 5.04 5.49 -22.88
N MET A 263 6.32 5.36 -22.53
CA MET A 263 7.10 6.45 -21.95
C MET A 263 7.19 7.66 -22.88
N ASP A 264 7.32 7.44 -24.18
CA ASP A 264 7.35 8.52 -25.18
C ASP A 264 6.00 9.21 -25.32
N ARG A 265 4.88 8.45 -25.31
CA ARG A 265 3.52 9.02 -25.37
C ARG A 265 3.22 9.94 -24.17
N VAL A 266 3.70 9.58 -22.99
CA VAL A 266 3.42 10.35 -21.76
C VAL A 266 4.53 11.35 -21.42
N ALA A 267 5.56 11.44 -22.24
CA ALA A 267 6.74 12.25 -21.99
C ALA A 267 6.42 13.72 -21.72
N VAL A 268 5.71 14.34 -22.65
CA VAL A 268 5.37 15.77 -22.63
C VAL A 268 4.50 16.08 -21.40
N VAL A 269 3.49 15.25 -21.13
CA VAL A 269 2.61 15.49 -19.99
C VAL A 269 3.33 15.28 -18.65
N GLN A 270 4.30 14.37 -18.58
CA GLN A 270 5.11 14.18 -17.38
C GLN A 270 5.98 15.42 -17.10
N GLU A 271 6.56 16.01 -18.12
CA GLU A 271 7.33 17.25 -18.01
C GLU A 271 6.45 18.43 -17.57
N GLN A 272 5.24 18.55 -18.13
CA GLN A 272 4.27 19.56 -17.75
C GLN A 272 3.76 19.43 -16.30
N GLN A 273 3.53 18.20 -15.84
CA GLN A 273 3.12 17.94 -14.45
C GLN A 273 4.26 18.22 -13.46
N GLY A 274 5.50 18.03 -13.89
CA GLY A 274 6.68 18.32 -13.09
C GLY A 274 6.80 17.48 -11.82
N PHE A 275 7.40 18.05 -10.82
CA PHE A 275 7.59 17.48 -9.49
C PHE A 275 7.62 18.60 -8.44
N PHE A 276 7.45 18.25 -7.17
CA PHE A 276 7.63 19.20 -6.07
C PHE A 276 9.11 19.39 -5.78
N LEU A 277 9.54 20.64 -5.61
CA LEU A 277 10.90 21.00 -5.22
C LEU A 277 10.86 22.13 -4.20
N GLN A 278 11.47 21.90 -3.05
CA GLN A 278 11.66 22.84 -1.97
C GLN A 278 13.15 23.02 -1.69
N GLU A 279 13.59 24.26 -1.55
CA GLU A 279 14.96 24.61 -1.16
C GLU A 279 15.17 24.60 0.35
N ARG A 280 16.43 24.73 0.77
CA ARG A 280 16.91 24.65 2.15
C ARG A 280 16.18 25.60 3.13
N GLU A 281 15.77 26.76 2.68
CA GLU A 281 15.16 27.81 3.52
C GLU A 281 13.63 27.76 3.55
N GLY A 282 13.04 26.69 3.05
CA GLY A 282 11.58 26.52 3.05
C GLY A 282 10.86 27.20 1.89
N SER A 283 11.56 27.92 1.00
CA SER A 283 11.01 28.40 -0.25
C SER A 283 10.76 27.24 -1.20
N PHE A 284 9.55 27.13 -1.76
CA PHE A 284 9.28 26.16 -2.81
C PHE A 284 9.61 26.76 -4.19
N LEU A 285 10.21 25.96 -5.05
CA LEU A 285 10.55 26.35 -6.43
C LEU A 285 9.58 25.82 -7.45
N MET A 286 9.07 24.60 -7.23
CA MET A 286 8.21 23.91 -8.17
C MET A 286 7.13 23.11 -7.43
N ARG A 287 5.98 22.95 -8.06
CA ARG A 287 4.90 22.07 -7.60
C ARG A 287 4.59 21.03 -8.66
N GLN A 288 4.30 19.83 -8.22
CA GLN A 288 3.71 18.81 -9.09
C GLN A 288 2.24 19.16 -9.30
N THR A 289 1.82 19.33 -10.56
CA THR A 289 0.47 19.80 -10.93
C THR A 289 -0.47 18.66 -11.31
N GLY A 290 0.03 17.43 -11.37
CA GLY A 290 -0.75 16.24 -11.68
C GLY A 290 -0.01 14.97 -11.39
N VAL A 291 -0.67 13.82 -11.49
CA VAL A 291 -0.09 12.51 -11.21
C VAL A 291 -0.46 11.48 -12.28
N PHE A 292 0.38 10.45 -12.40
CA PHE A 292 0.06 9.24 -13.12
C PHE A 292 -0.73 8.30 -12.21
N ARG A 293 -1.94 7.97 -12.65
CA ARG A 293 -2.81 7.01 -12.00
C ARG A 293 -2.82 5.73 -12.84
N THR A 294 -2.03 4.73 -12.42
CA THR A 294 -1.83 3.49 -13.17
C THR A 294 -2.76 2.39 -12.67
N ASN A 295 -3.40 1.68 -13.58
CA ASN A 295 -4.21 0.50 -13.26
C ASN A 295 -3.91 -0.67 -14.22
N CYS A 296 -4.07 -1.87 -13.70
CA CYS A 296 -4.24 -3.11 -14.47
C CYS A 296 -5.28 -3.96 -13.73
N ILE A 297 -5.46 -5.22 -14.11
CA ILE A 297 -6.47 -6.07 -13.46
C ILE A 297 -6.21 -6.24 -11.94
N ASP A 298 -4.97 -6.48 -11.55
CA ASP A 298 -4.56 -6.66 -10.15
C ASP A 298 -3.87 -5.43 -9.56
N CYS A 299 -3.39 -4.51 -10.39
CA CYS A 299 -2.56 -3.37 -10.01
C CYS A 299 -1.30 -3.79 -9.24
N LEU A 300 -0.62 -4.84 -9.69
CA LEU A 300 0.59 -5.41 -9.10
C LEU A 300 1.78 -5.32 -10.06
N ASP A 301 2.18 -6.43 -10.68
CA ASP A 301 3.44 -6.54 -11.44
C ASP A 301 3.54 -5.55 -12.60
N ARG A 302 2.56 -5.55 -13.53
CA ARG A 302 2.52 -4.62 -14.67
C ARG A 302 2.60 -3.16 -14.23
N THR A 303 1.81 -2.81 -13.23
CA THR A 303 1.75 -1.48 -12.66
C THR A 303 3.07 -1.07 -12.02
N ASN A 304 3.72 -1.99 -11.29
CA ASN A 304 4.99 -1.68 -10.64
C ASN A 304 6.10 -1.36 -11.65
N VAL A 305 6.14 -2.10 -12.76
CA VAL A 305 7.10 -1.85 -13.84
C VAL A 305 6.91 -0.46 -14.43
N VAL A 306 5.68 -0.08 -14.79
CA VAL A 306 5.41 1.23 -15.38
C VAL A 306 5.69 2.35 -14.39
N GLN A 307 5.28 2.21 -13.14
CA GLN A 307 5.56 3.21 -12.11
C GLN A 307 7.05 3.39 -11.83
N SER A 308 7.84 2.30 -11.84
CA SER A 308 9.30 2.40 -11.68
C SER A 308 9.97 3.16 -12.84
N MET A 309 9.48 2.99 -14.07
CA MET A 309 10.00 3.73 -15.22
C MET A 309 9.65 5.23 -15.16
N LEU A 310 8.41 5.57 -14.82
CA LEU A 310 8.00 6.96 -14.60
C LEU A 310 8.81 7.61 -13.47
N ALA A 311 9.02 6.89 -12.36
CA ALA A 311 9.83 7.35 -11.25
C ALA A 311 11.30 7.57 -11.64
N ARG A 312 11.90 6.67 -12.43
CA ARG A 312 13.27 6.79 -12.92
C ARG A 312 13.44 8.02 -13.82
N ARG A 313 12.52 8.20 -14.77
CA ARG A 313 12.53 9.39 -15.65
C ARG A 313 12.42 10.68 -14.83
N ASN A 314 11.52 10.71 -13.87
CA ASN A 314 11.41 11.86 -12.95
C ASN A 314 12.69 12.06 -12.13
N LEU A 315 13.27 10.98 -11.58
CA LEU A 315 14.51 11.04 -10.81
C LEU A 315 15.63 11.68 -11.61
N GLN A 316 15.76 11.33 -12.89
CA GLN A 316 16.74 11.94 -13.76
C GLN A 316 16.51 13.45 -13.93
N ALA A 317 15.26 13.88 -14.13
CA ALA A 317 14.91 15.28 -14.21
C ALA A 317 15.23 16.05 -12.90
N VAL A 318 14.90 15.45 -11.74
CA VAL A 318 15.21 15.99 -10.42
C VAL A 318 16.70 16.17 -10.23
N LEU A 319 17.50 15.13 -10.51
CA LEU A 319 18.96 15.16 -10.32
C LEU A 319 19.65 16.14 -11.25
N ARG A 320 19.17 16.33 -12.48
CA ARG A 320 19.64 17.38 -13.38
C ARG A 320 19.27 18.76 -12.85
N ARG A 321 18.04 18.96 -12.39
CA ARG A 321 17.58 20.23 -11.83
C ARG A 321 18.37 20.64 -10.59
N LEU A 322 18.78 19.66 -9.77
CA LEU A 322 19.63 19.86 -8.58
C LEU A 322 21.13 19.90 -8.91
N SER A 323 21.50 19.91 -10.18
CA SER A 323 22.90 19.92 -10.67
C SER A 323 23.75 18.76 -10.15
N VAL A 324 23.12 17.63 -9.81
CA VAL A 324 23.79 16.37 -9.42
C VAL A 324 24.22 15.60 -10.66
N LEU A 325 23.38 15.56 -11.70
CA LEU A 325 23.68 14.94 -12.98
C LEU A 325 23.84 16.00 -14.07
N GLN A 326 24.85 15.83 -14.91
CA GLN A 326 25.02 16.62 -16.13
C GLN A 326 24.03 16.15 -17.21
N GLU A 327 23.74 16.98 -18.21
CA GLU A 327 22.74 16.70 -19.26
C GLU A 327 23.01 15.41 -20.03
N HIS A 328 24.27 15.08 -20.29
CA HIS A 328 24.66 13.86 -21.02
C HIS A 328 24.66 12.60 -20.15
N MET A 329 24.62 12.72 -18.82
CA MET A 329 24.62 11.58 -17.89
C MET A 329 23.22 11.04 -17.66
N LYS A 330 23.12 9.72 -17.51
CA LYS A 330 21.88 9.02 -17.16
C LYS A 330 21.98 8.40 -15.76
N VAL A 331 20.83 8.24 -15.12
CA VAL A 331 20.74 7.53 -13.82
C VAL A 331 21.19 6.08 -13.98
N GLU A 332 20.88 5.45 -15.12
CA GLU A 332 21.24 4.08 -15.44
C GLU A 332 22.76 3.86 -15.54
N ASP A 333 23.54 4.90 -15.86
CA ASP A 333 25.00 4.84 -15.92
C ASP A 333 25.63 4.74 -14.54
N GLN A 334 24.88 5.06 -13.48
CA GLN A 334 25.29 4.98 -12.08
C GLN A 334 25.05 3.56 -11.53
N THR A 335 25.91 2.60 -11.91
CA THR A 335 25.68 1.15 -11.70
C THR A 335 25.32 0.75 -10.28
N VAL A 336 25.96 1.34 -9.26
CA VAL A 336 25.68 1.06 -7.85
C VAL A 336 24.27 1.54 -7.48
N PHE A 337 23.93 2.76 -7.85
CA PHE A 337 22.60 3.32 -7.59
C PHE A 337 21.53 2.62 -8.41
N GLU A 338 21.80 2.26 -9.65
CA GLU A 338 20.86 1.51 -10.50
C GLU A 338 20.52 0.14 -9.88
N GLY A 339 21.51 -0.55 -9.32
CA GLY A 339 21.29 -1.77 -8.56
C GLY A 339 20.40 -1.55 -7.32
N LEU A 340 20.66 -0.49 -6.57
CA LEU A 340 19.84 -0.10 -5.43
C LEU A 340 18.39 0.22 -5.86
N PHE A 341 18.22 1.05 -6.89
CA PHE A 341 16.93 1.43 -7.43
C PHE A 341 16.08 0.22 -7.82
N LYS A 342 16.66 -0.73 -8.57
CA LYS A 342 16.00 -1.96 -9.00
C LYS A 342 15.60 -2.83 -7.81
N ASN A 343 16.47 -2.96 -6.81
CA ASN A 343 16.17 -3.77 -5.62
C ASN A 343 15.03 -3.17 -4.80
N VAL A 344 15.06 -1.87 -4.54
CA VAL A 344 14.00 -1.19 -3.77
C VAL A 344 12.64 -1.25 -4.49
N TRP A 345 12.61 -1.10 -5.83
CA TRP A 345 11.37 -1.25 -6.59
C TRP A 345 10.87 -2.70 -6.65
N ALA A 346 11.76 -3.69 -6.60
CA ALA A 346 11.38 -5.10 -6.48
C ALA A 346 10.84 -5.41 -5.08
N ASP A 347 11.45 -4.87 -4.01
CA ASP A 347 10.95 -4.99 -2.63
C ASP A 347 9.59 -4.32 -2.49
N HIS A 348 9.40 -3.14 -3.08
CA HIS A 348 8.11 -2.46 -3.15
C HIS A 348 7.05 -3.30 -3.86
N ALA A 349 7.40 -3.95 -4.99
CA ALA A 349 6.49 -4.86 -5.69
C ALA A 349 6.07 -6.05 -4.83
N ASP A 350 7.05 -6.70 -4.18
CA ASP A 350 6.79 -7.80 -3.25
C ASP A 350 5.84 -7.37 -2.14
N MET A 351 6.07 -6.18 -1.57
CA MET A 351 5.28 -5.60 -0.52
C MET A 351 3.82 -5.38 -0.90
N VAL A 352 3.58 -4.61 -1.97
CA VAL A 352 2.23 -4.31 -2.46
C VAL A 352 1.49 -5.60 -2.83
N SER A 353 2.22 -6.60 -3.35
CA SER A 353 1.65 -7.90 -3.67
C SER A 353 1.25 -8.68 -2.41
N ILE A 354 2.13 -8.78 -1.41
CA ILE A 354 1.84 -9.48 -0.15
C ILE A 354 0.62 -8.90 0.54
N GLN A 355 0.50 -7.59 0.57
CA GLN A 355 -0.63 -6.90 1.20
C GLN A 355 -1.98 -7.22 0.56
N TYR A 356 -2.02 -7.51 -0.74
CA TYR A 356 -3.25 -7.75 -1.48
C TYR A 356 -3.53 -9.23 -1.77
N THR A 357 -2.49 -10.02 -2.06
CA THR A 357 -2.60 -11.43 -2.45
C THR A 357 -2.07 -12.41 -1.40
N GLY A 358 -1.38 -11.93 -0.38
CA GLY A 358 -0.69 -12.75 0.61
C GLY A 358 0.57 -13.45 0.09
N THR A 359 1.04 -13.10 -1.12
CA THR A 359 2.28 -13.64 -1.73
C THR A 359 3.09 -12.53 -2.37
N GLY A 360 4.41 -12.70 -2.46
CA GLY A 360 5.27 -11.75 -3.17
C GLY A 360 4.88 -11.58 -4.64
N ALA A 361 5.44 -10.56 -5.29
CA ALA A 361 5.27 -10.27 -6.71
C ALA A 361 5.92 -11.36 -7.58
N LEU A 362 5.51 -11.44 -8.84
CA LEU A 362 6.11 -12.36 -9.81
C LEU A 362 7.23 -11.64 -10.60
N LYS A 363 8.16 -12.42 -11.15
CA LYS A 363 9.26 -11.94 -12.00
C LYS A 363 10.19 -10.92 -11.30
N THR A 364 10.32 -10.99 -9.99
CA THR A 364 11.17 -10.08 -9.22
C THR A 364 12.66 -10.27 -9.50
N ASP A 365 13.09 -11.47 -9.85
CA ASP A 365 14.45 -11.76 -10.35
C ASP A 365 14.79 -10.92 -11.59
N PHE A 366 13.85 -10.82 -12.54
CA PHE A 366 14.03 -9.97 -13.72
C PHE A 366 14.07 -8.48 -13.35
N THR A 367 13.21 -8.04 -12.45
CA THR A 367 13.22 -6.64 -11.97
C THR A 367 14.56 -6.27 -11.35
N ARG A 368 15.17 -7.19 -10.56
CA ARG A 368 16.45 -6.97 -9.88
C ARG A 368 17.65 -7.02 -10.83
N THR A 369 17.68 -8.01 -11.72
CA THR A 369 18.89 -8.35 -12.48
C THR A 369 18.80 -8.06 -13.97
N GLY A 370 17.61 -7.79 -14.51
CA GLY A 370 17.33 -7.70 -15.94
C GLY A 370 17.33 -9.05 -16.67
N LYS A 371 17.49 -10.17 -15.94
CA LYS A 371 17.57 -11.52 -16.51
C LYS A 371 16.61 -12.47 -15.81
N ARG A 372 16.03 -13.39 -16.56
CA ARG A 372 15.23 -14.48 -16.02
C ARG A 372 16.13 -15.62 -15.56
N THR A 373 15.99 -16.06 -14.32
CA THR A 373 16.74 -17.18 -13.77
C THR A 373 15.85 -18.41 -13.61
N LYS A 374 16.46 -19.63 -13.63
CA LYS A 374 15.72 -20.87 -13.37
C LYS A 374 15.13 -20.90 -11.96
N MET A 375 15.88 -20.39 -10.98
CA MET A 375 15.38 -20.27 -9.58
C MET A 375 14.23 -19.28 -9.48
N GLY A 376 14.29 -18.14 -10.19
CA GLY A 376 13.20 -17.18 -10.26
C GLY A 376 11.93 -17.77 -10.88
N LEU A 377 12.07 -18.64 -11.88
CA LEU A 377 10.94 -19.35 -12.48
C LEU A 377 10.28 -20.32 -11.49
N LEU A 378 11.08 -21.08 -10.74
CA LEU A 378 10.58 -22.00 -9.69
C LEU A 378 9.88 -21.21 -8.57
N GLU A 379 10.48 -20.10 -8.14
CA GLU A 379 9.87 -19.25 -7.09
C GLU A 379 8.55 -18.63 -7.58
N ASP A 380 8.46 -18.21 -8.83
CA ASP A 380 7.20 -17.71 -9.42
C ASP A 380 6.15 -18.82 -9.46
N GLY A 381 6.54 -20.05 -9.82
CA GLY A 381 5.66 -21.23 -9.76
C GLY A 381 5.12 -21.46 -8.34
N ARG A 382 6.02 -21.49 -7.34
CA ARG A 382 5.66 -21.63 -5.92
C ARG A 382 4.71 -20.51 -5.47
N ARG A 383 5.04 -19.24 -5.76
CA ARG A 383 4.19 -18.09 -5.42
C ARG A 383 2.82 -18.17 -6.11
N SER A 384 2.76 -18.62 -7.36
CA SER A 384 1.52 -18.78 -8.10
C SER A 384 0.61 -19.84 -7.49
N LEU A 385 1.17 -20.99 -7.08
CA LEU A 385 0.42 -22.06 -6.40
C LEU A 385 -0.12 -21.59 -5.03
N ILE A 386 0.72 -20.95 -4.21
CA ILE A 386 0.30 -20.42 -2.92
C ILE A 386 -0.80 -19.35 -3.12
N ARG A 387 -0.65 -18.49 -4.13
CA ARG A 387 -1.64 -17.47 -4.47
C ARG A 387 -2.97 -18.10 -4.91
N TYR A 388 -2.91 -19.16 -5.73
CA TYR A 388 -4.10 -19.92 -6.12
C TYR A 388 -4.82 -20.50 -4.91
N TYR A 389 -4.09 -21.18 -4.02
CA TYR A 389 -4.66 -21.72 -2.79
C TYR A 389 -5.29 -20.63 -1.92
N LYS A 390 -4.58 -19.55 -1.68
CA LYS A 390 -5.10 -18.44 -0.86
C LYS A 390 -6.36 -17.84 -1.47
N ASN A 391 -6.35 -17.55 -2.75
CA ASN A 391 -7.49 -16.93 -3.45
C ASN A 391 -8.77 -17.77 -3.37
N ASN A 392 -8.66 -19.10 -3.46
CA ASN A 392 -9.82 -19.99 -3.53
C ASN A 392 -10.27 -20.53 -2.16
N PHE A 393 -9.34 -20.68 -1.19
CA PHE A 393 -9.63 -21.40 0.05
C PHE A 393 -9.39 -20.59 1.34
N ALA A 394 -8.53 -19.58 1.31
CA ALA A 394 -8.18 -18.82 2.52
C ALA A 394 -8.70 -17.38 2.52
N ASP A 395 -8.72 -16.72 1.36
CA ASP A 395 -9.02 -15.29 1.28
C ASP A 395 -10.49 -14.98 1.63
N GLY A 396 -11.41 -15.93 1.44
CA GLY A 396 -12.80 -15.78 1.90
C GLY A 396 -12.89 -15.56 3.41
N PHE A 397 -12.19 -16.37 4.19
CA PHE A 397 -12.12 -16.22 5.64
C PHE A 397 -11.41 -14.92 6.04
N ARG A 398 -10.30 -14.58 5.37
CA ARG A 398 -9.60 -13.32 5.59
C ARG A 398 -10.50 -12.11 5.30
N GLN A 399 -11.31 -12.17 4.24
CA GLN A 399 -12.24 -11.10 3.89
C GLN A 399 -13.32 -10.93 4.94
N VAL A 400 -13.92 -12.02 5.43
CA VAL A 400 -14.90 -12.00 6.52
C VAL A 400 -14.25 -11.41 7.78
N SER A 401 -13.03 -11.81 8.12
CA SER A 401 -12.29 -11.26 9.26
C SER A 401 -12.06 -9.75 9.11
N VAL A 402 -11.71 -9.27 7.93
CA VAL A 402 -11.55 -7.83 7.66
C VAL A 402 -12.89 -7.09 7.76
N SER A 403 -13.99 -7.70 7.28
CA SER A 403 -15.31 -7.06 7.23
C SER A 403 -16.09 -7.14 8.54
N SER A 404 -15.98 -8.24 9.28
CA SER A 404 -16.79 -8.51 10.47
C SER A 404 -16.05 -8.34 11.79
N HIS A 405 -14.74 -8.55 11.82
CA HIS A 405 -13.99 -8.44 13.07
C HIS A 405 -13.54 -7.01 13.37
N LEU A 406 -13.45 -6.13 12.37
CA LEU A 406 -13.13 -4.73 12.66
C LEU A 406 -14.16 -4.08 13.58
N PRO A 407 -15.49 -4.16 13.33
CA PRO A 407 -16.50 -3.65 14.26
C PRO A 407 -16.55 -4.43 15.58
N PHE A 408 -16.39 -5.76 15.55
CA PHE A 408 -16.44 -6.58 16.75
C PHE A 408 -15.20 -6.44 17.63
N ILE A 409 -14.01 -6.41 17.03
CA ILE A 409 -12.75 -6.10 17.72
C ILE A 409 -12.79 -4.68 18.27
N VAL A 410 -13.31 -3.72 17.50
CA VAL A 410 -13.49 -2.33 17.97
C VAL A 410 -14.49 -2.27 19.12
N HIS A 411 -15.60 -3.02 19.06
CA HIS A 411 -16.57 -3.07 20.16
C HIS A 411 -15.99 -3.74 21.43
N ALA A 412 -15.30 -4.87 21.27
CA ALA A 412 -14.62 -5.56 22.38
C ALA A 412 -13.47 -4.72 22.97
N ILE A 413 -12.72 -4.04 22.11
CA ILE A 413 -11.66 -3.10 22.53
C ILE A 413 -12.27 -1.87 23.20
N ASN A 414 -13.38 -1.34 22.70
CA ASN A 414 -14.05 -0.19 23.30
C ASN A 414 -14.60 -0.54 24.70
N GLN A 415 -15.18 -1.71 24.89
CA GLN A 415 -15.61 -2.16 26.20
C GLN A 415 -14.45 -2.35 27.18
N SER A 416 -13.39 -3.04 26.74
CA SER A 416 -12.17 -3.23 27.53
C SER A 416 -11.39 -1.92 27.77
N ASN A 417 -11.43 -0.99 26.80
CA ASN A 417 -10.80 0.33 26.93
C ASN A 417 -11.57 1.27 27.87
N GLN A 418 -12.92 1.20 27.87
CA GLN A 418 -13.73 1.97 28.81
C GLN A 418 -13.32 1.61 30.24
N ASP A 419 -13.26 0.31 30.55
CA ASP A 419 -12.83 -0.18 31.85
C ASP A 419 -11.38 0.20 32.19
N SER A 420 -10.50 0.18 31.20
CA SER A 420 -9.07 0.53 31.37
C SER A 420 -8.82 2.04 31.41
N LEU A 421 -9.61 2.83 30.65
CA LEU A 421 -9.58 4.30 30.70
C LEU A 421 -10.10 4.80 32.04
N ASP A 422 -11.18 4.21 32.54
CA ASP A 422 -11.76 4.57 33.85
C ASP A 422 -10.79 4.24 34.98
N LEU A 423 -10.04 3.13 34.88
CA LEU A 423 -8.93 2.81 35.80
C LEU A 423 -7.76 3.79 35.70
N PHE A 424 -7.42 4.23 34.48
CA PHE A 424 -6.29 5.13 34.22
C PHE A 424 -6.63 6.58 34.59
N VAL A 425 -7.87 7.02 34.35
CA VAL A 425 -8.38 8.36 34.69
C VAL A 425 -8.75 8.44 36.16
N GLY A 426 -9.30 7.37 36.74
CA GLY A 426 -9.68 7.32 38.16
C GLY A 426 -8.49 7.39 39.14
N ASN A 427 -7.30 7.01 38.72
CA ASN A 427 -6.09 7.09 39.56
C ASN A 427 -5.35 8.44 39.47
N HIS A 428 -5.85 9.41 38.70
CA HIS A 428 -5.23 10.73 38.52
C HIS A 428 -6.11 11.91 38.98
N THR A 429 -7.11 11.69 39.81
CA THR A 429 -7.73 12.80 40.54
C THR A 429 -6.78 13.27 41.64
N VAL A 430 -5.81 14.10 41.24
CA VAL A 430 -4.99 14.87 42.20
C VAL A 430 -5.83 16.02 42.71
N SER A 431 -6.09 16.01 44.00
CA SER A 431 -6.61 17.18 44.73
C SER A 431 -5.66 18.37 44.54
N PRO A 432 -6.17 19.58 44.29
CA PRO A 432 -5.32 20.74 44.19
C PRO A 432 -4.96 21.27 45.57
N THR A 433 -3.85 20.84 46.13
CA THR A 433 -3.18 21.59 47.20
C THR A 433 -1.68 21.32 47.22
N GLU A 434 -0.98 22.45 47.23
CA GLU A 434 0.39 22.69 47.64
C GLU A 434 1.52 22.38 46.64
N GLY A 435 2.14 23.47 46.21
CA GLY A 435 3.40 23.49 45.51
C GLY A 435 4.56 23.05 46.38
N VAL A 436 5.49 22.32 45.79
CA VAL A 436 6.93 22.34 46.07
C VAL A 436 7.69 21.81 44.89
N THR A 437 8.66 22.57 44.45
CA THR A 437 9.78 22.26 43.58
C THR A 437 10.58 21.07 44.09
N HIS A 438 10.86 20.08 43.27
CA HIS A 438 12.19 19.47 43.13
C HIS A 438 12.19 18.37 42.05
N GLU A 439 13.10 18.49 41.13
CA GLU A 439 13.47 17.41 40.19
C GLU A 439 14.10 16.25 40.99
N SER A 440 13.66 15.03 40.71
CA SER A 440 14.34 13.79 41.07
C SER A 440 14.17 12.75 40.01
N PRO A 441 15.19 11.91 39.70
CA PRO A 441 15.21 11.01 38.60
C PRO A 441 14.23 9.86 38.77
N LEU A 442 13.60 9.46 37.66
CA LEU A 442 12.64 8.38 37.51
C LEU A 442 13.17 7.04 38.08
N ALA A 443 12.62 6.65 39.24
CA ALA A 443 12.77 5.28 39.73
C ALA A 443 11.95 4.29 38.87
N PRO A 444 12.39 3.04 38.69
CA PRO A 444 11.63 2.06 37.94
C PRO A 444 10.35 1.68 38.66
N LEU A 445 9.20 1.80 37.97
CA LEU A 445 7.87 1.42 38.48
C LEU A 445 7.84 -0.08 38.81
N GLN A 446 7.71 -0.43 40.07
CA GLN A 446 7.36 -1.78 40.49
C GLN A 446 5.90 -2.09 40.08
N PRO A 447 5.62 -3.30 39.58
CA PRO A 447 4.25 -3.67 39.20
C PRO A 447 3.35 -3.76 40.45
N ASP A 448 2.17 -3.12 40.34
CA ASP A 448 1.17 -3.13 41.41
C ASP A 448 0.70 -4.54 41.72
N GLN A 449 0.79 -4.95 42.98
CA GLN A 449 0.41 -6.24 43.51
C GLN A 449 -1.07 -6.60 43.23
N ARG A 450 -1.94 -5.57 43.13
CA ARG A 450 -3.37 -5.74 42.78
C ARG A 450 -3.57 -6.24 41.35
N TYR A 451 -2.70 -5.81 40.45
CA TYR A 451 -2.73 -6.24 39.04
C TYR A 451 -2.32 -7.69 38.88
N LEU A 452 -1.32 -8.16 39.66
CA LEU A 452 -0.89 -9.56 39.65
C LEU A 452 -1.97 -10.49 40.24
N ASN A 453 -2.71 -10.04 41.24
CA ASN A 453 -3.84 -10.79 41.82
C ASN A 453 -5.02 -10.90 40.82
N HIS A 454 -5.28 -9.85 40.01
CA HIS A 454 -6.32 -9.90 38.99
C HIS A 454 -5.96 -10.88 37.85
N LEU A 455 -4.70 -10.95 37.47
CA LEU A 455 -4.22 -11.92 36.48
C LEU A 455 -4.29 -13.38 36.99
N SER A 456 -4.06 -13.61 38.29
CA SER A 456 -4.20 -14.95 38.88
C SER A 456 -5.64 -15.44 38.92
N HIS A 457 -6.63 -14.53 39.08
CA HIS A 457 -8.04 -14.88 39.01
C HIS A 457 -8.54 -15.15 37.58
N MET A 458 -7.94 -14.55 36.56
CA MET A 458 -8.29 -14.83 35.14
C MET A 458 -7.75 -16.17 34.64
N SER A 459 -6.74 -16.74 35.29
CA SER A 459 -6.16 -18.05 34.90
C SER A 459 -6.92 -19.26 35.46
N THR A 460 -7.93 -19.05 36.31
CA THR A 460 -8.68 -20.15 36.94
C THR A 460 -9.99 -20.52 36.24
N HIS A 461 -10.38 -19.85 35.15
CA HIS A 461 -11.46 -20.34 34.33
C HIS A 461 -10.93 -21.40 33.33
N PRO A 462 -11.45 -22.64 33.36
CA PRO A 462 -11.04 -23.63 32.38
C PRO A 462 -11.46 -23.12 30.98
N SER A 463 -10.48 -23.00 30.10
CA SER A 463 -10.69 -22.80 28.67
C SER A 463 -11.71 -23.87 28.22
N PRO A 464 -12.71 -23.52 27.40
CA PRO A 464 -13.55 -24.56 26.81
C PRO A 464 -12.62 -25.52 26.05
N THR A 465 -12.53 -26.73 26.53
CA THR A 465 -11.83 -27.81 25.87
C THR A 465 -12.46 -28.02 24.51
N LEU A 466 -11.82 -27.48 23.48
CA LEU A 466 -12.05 -27.93 22.12
C LEU A 466 -11.77 -29.42 22.12
N SER A 467 -12.82 -30.20 21.94
CA SER A 467 -12.72 -31.65 21.73
C SER A 467 -11.66 -31.90 20.66
N PRO A 468 -10.80 -32.92 20.83
CA PRO A 468 -9.80 -33.24 19.83
C PRO A 468 -10.52 -33.66 18.55
N GLN A 469 -10.74 -32.72 17.63
CA GLN A 469 -11.12 -33.05 16.27
C GLN A 469 -9.95 -33.78 15.65
N ASN A 470 -10.23 -35.01 15.37
CA ASN A 470 -9.54 -36.02 14.62
C ASN A 470 -8.31 -35.53 13.82
N THR A 471 -7.15 -35.47 14.48
CA THR A 471 -5.87 -35.08 13.87
C THR A 471 -5.39 -36.07 12.80
N ASN A 472 -5.99 -37.25 12.71
CA ASN A 472 -5.60 -38.29 11.77
C ASN A 472 -5.91 -37.98 10.30
N THR A 473 -6.92 -37.14 10.01
CA THR A 473 -7.22 -36.75 8.62
C THR A 473 -6.22 -35.75 8.04
N ARG A 474 -5.58 -34.93 8.85
CA ARG A 474 -4.55 -33.99 8.37
C ARG A 474 -3.25 -34.70 7.98
N TYR A 475 -2.89 -35.78 8.66
CA TYR A 475 -1.69 -36.56 8.35
C TYR A 475 -1.87 -37.50 7.16
N MET A 476 -3.11 -37.85 6.79
CA MET A 476 -3.40 -38.66 5.61
C MET A 476 -3.45 -37.84 4.31
N ALA A 477 -3.73 -36.56 4.37
CA ALA A 477 -3.78 -35.69 3.18
C ALA A 477 -2.40 -35.47 2.52
N ALA A 478 -1.35 -35.37 3.32
CA ALA A 478 0.00 -35.15 2.80
C ALA A 478 0.57 -36.38 2.04
N PRO A 479 0.49 -37.62 2.55
CA PRO A 479 0.94 -38.79 1.79
C PRO A 479 0.05 -39.09 0.58
N LEU A 480 -1.25 -38.78 0.63
CA LEU A 480 -2.15 -38.94 -0.51
C LEU A 480 -1.82 -37.92 -1.63
N ALA A 481 -1.52 -36.68 -1.27
CA ALA A 481 -1.05 -35.66 -2.19
C ALA A 481 0.28 -36.06 -2.81
N LEU A 482 1.22 -36.59 -2.01
CA LEU A 482 2.52 -37.05 -2.49
C LEU A 482 2.38 -38.25 -3.46
N LEU A 483 1.49 -39.18 -3.18
CA LEU A 483 1.18 -40.31 -4.06
C LEU A 483 0.54 -39.86 -5.38
N LEU A 484 -0.38 -38.90 -5.33
CA LEU A 484 -0.95 -38.29 -6.53
C LEU A 484 0.11 -37.54 -7.36
N CYS A 485 1.01 -36.80 -6.71
CA CYS A 485 2.11 -36.13 -7.38
C CYS A 485 3.06 -37.12 -8.06
N LEU A 486 3.41 -38.23 -7.40
CA LEU A 486 4.25 -39.29 -7.94
C LEU A 486 3.57 -40.02 -9.11
N ALA A 487 2.28 -40.34 -8.98
CA ALA A 487 1.50 -40.97 -10.05
C ALA A 487 1.40 -40.08 -11.28
N MET A 488 1.25 -38.79 -11.07
CA MET A 488 1.17 -37.81 -12.17
C MET A 488 2.55 -37.53 -12.77
N LEU A 489 3.63 -37.57 -11.98
CA LEU A 489 5.00 -37.47 -12.48
C LEU A 489 5.36 -38.67 -13.37
N THR A 490 4.95 -39.88 -12.97
CA THR A 490 5.15 -41.11 -13.77
C THR A 490 4.34 -41.09 -15.05
N LEU A 491 3.12 -40.54 -15.01
CA LEU A 491 2.27 -40.37 -16.20
C LEU A 491 2.87 -39.34 -17.17
N SER A 492 3.44 -38.25 -16.64
CA SER A 492 4.12 -37.20 -17.41
C SER A 492 5.38 -37.69 -18.09
N LEU A 493 6.10 -38.65 -17.48
CA LEU A 493 7.28 -39.28 -18.08
C LEU A 493 6.93 -40.32 -19.18
N ALA A 494 5.70 -40.83 -19.22
CA ALA A 494 5.21 -41.83 -20.16
C ALA A 494 4.52 -41.21 -21.40
N VAL A 495 4.33 -39.88 -21.46
CA VAL A 495 3.62 -39.19 -22.55
C VAL A 495 4.61 -38.45 -23.46
N PRO A 496 4.44 -38.43 -24.78
CA PRO A 496 5.36 -37.76 -25.72
C PRO A 496 5.48 -36.25 -25.49
N ALA A 497 6.65 -35.71 -25.75
CA ALA A 497 7.11 -34.36 -25.37
C ALA A 497 6.23 -33.17 -25.86
N GLU A 498 5.38 -33.35 -26.83
CA GLU A 498 4.49 -32.29 -27.35
C GLU A 498 3.26 -32.04 -26.43
N LEU A 499 2.86 -33.05 -25.64
CA LEU A 499 1.78 -32.93 -24.63
C LEU A 499 2.30 -32.61 -23.21
N THR A 500 3.60 -32.73 -22.99
CA THR A 500 4.18 -32.64 -21.64
C THR A 500 4.14 -31.26 -21.02
N THR A 501 4.19 -30.18 -21.80
CA THR A 501 4.13 -28.80 -21.26
C THR A 501 2.74 -28.43 -20.74
N GLU A 502 1.69 -28.83 -21.40
CA GLU A 502 0.32 -28.57 -20.92
C GLU A 502 -0.07 -29.47 -19.75
N ILE A 503 0.37 -30.74 -19.80
CA ILE A 503 0.14 -31.69 -18.70
C ILE A 503 1.00 -31.36 -17.50
N LEU A 504 2.26 -30.97 -17.66
CA LEU A 504 3.13 -30.53 -16.53
C LEU A 504 2.58 -29.27 -15.88
N LEU A 505 2.06 -28.34 -16.63
CA LEU A 505 1.38 -27.16 -16.11
C LEU A 505 0.06 -27.51 -15.40
N SER A 506 -0.69 -28.47 -15.94
CA SER A 506 -1.90 -28.98 -15.28
C SER A 506 -1.58 -29.77 -14.01
N VAL A 507 -0.52 -30.54 -14.00
CA VAL A 507 -0.06 -31.34 -12.85
C VAL A 507 0.51 -30.47 -11.74
N LEU A 508 1.33 -29.50 -12.08
CA LEU A 508 1.79 -28.47 -11.13
C LEU A 508 0.61 -27.65 -10.59
N PHE A 509 -0.45 -27.54 -11.36
CA PHE A 509 -1.68 -26.88 -11.00
C PHE A 509 -2.55 -27.69 -10.00
N TRP A 510 -2.55 -29.03 -10.08
CA TRP A 510 -3.36 -29.92 -9.23
C TRP A 510 -2.59 -30.46 -8.01
N ALA A 511 -1.25 -30.43 -8.02
CA ALA A 511 -0.43 -30.95 -6.93
C ALA A 511 -0.09 -29.91 -5.83
N GLY A 512 -0.44 -28.66 -5.99
CA GLY A 512 -0.30 -27.57 -5.03
C GLY A 512 -1.62 -27.16 -4.46
#